data_b09ae7954e4377f5c3a429139fec6346
#
_entry.id   b09ae7954e4377f5c3a429139fec6346
#
_cell.length_a   1.000
_cell.length_b   1.000
_cell.length_c   1.000
_cell.angle_alpha   90.00
_cell.angle_beta   90.00
_cell.angle_gamma   90.00
#
_symmetry.space_group_name_H-M   'P 1'
#
loop_
_entity.id
_entity.type
_entity.pdbx_description
1 polymer ?
#
loop_
_entity_poly.entity_id
_entity_poly.type
_entity_poly.pdbx_seq_one_letter_code
_entity_poly.pdbx_strand_id
1 'polypeptide(L)'
;MLDARNICGSKILFNELQKNFRADIVKYGDKLLRNKLDERNKRVIEVGYDYFKNEPNLKESEGSLRDINLIFWGINIFKMLNANDFKTSSDLLSIKEKKTLRSSLEFLLLLRCHLHYLSERANDKLSFDFQISISRLIYKIPKKITVKNQNFYVEKMIKNYFSSIRDTKNLTEIFT
;
A
#
# COMPACT_ATOMS: atom_id res chain seq x y z
N MET A 1 -9.97 -11.91 4.02
CA MET A 1 -9.92 -12.82 5.20
C MET A 1 -8.70 -12.53 6.10
N LEU A 2 -7.49 -12.32 5.58
CA LEU A 2 -6.29 -12.00 6.39
C LEU A 2 -6.46 -10.77 7.30
N ASP A 3 -7.26 -9.79 6.88
CA ASP A 3 -7.54 -8.55 7.62
C ASP A 3 -8.96 -8.53 8.22
N ALA A 4 -9.61 -9.70 8.31
CA ALA A 4 -10.98 -9.77 8.83
C ALA A 4 -11.03 -9.47 10.32
N ARG A 5 -11.97 -8.63 10.73
CA ARG A 5 -12.28 -8.30 12.12
C ARG A 5 -13.77 -8.42 12.38
N ASN A 6 -14.12 -8.87 13.59
CA ASN A 6 -15.51 -8.87 14.03
C ASN A 6 -15.94 -7.43 14.35
N ILE A 7 -16.95 -6.93 13.64
CA ILE A 7 -17.55 -5.61 13.88
C ILE A 7 -18.85 -5.80 14.67
N CYS A 8 -19.70 -6.77 14.24
CA CYS A 8 -20.96 -7.12 14.88
C CYS A 8 -21.32 -8.57 14.56
N GLY A 9 -22.29 -9.14 15.27
CA GLY A 9 -22.76 -10.52 15.09
C GLY A 9 -22.10 -11.51 16.06
N SER A 10 -22.23 -12.80 15.77
CA SER A 10 -21.77 -13.88 16.63
C SER A 10 -20.24 -13.98 16.65
N LYS A 11 -19.63 -13.76 17.82
CA LYS A 11 -18.20 -13.99 18.04
C LYS A 11 -17.82 -15.47 17.87
N ILE A 12 -18.74 -16.41 18.17
CA ILE A 12 -18.50 -17.85 18.03
C ILE A 12 -18.27 -18.20 16.57
N LEU A 13 -19.16 -17.77 15.67
CA LEU A 13 -19.03 -18.00 14.24
C LEU A 13 -17.78 -17.32 13.66
N PHE A 14 -17.46 -16.12 14.13
CA PHE A 14 -16.24 -15.43 13.68
C PHE A 14 -14.97 -16.18 14.11
N ASN A 15 -14.93 -16.70 15.35
CA ASN A 15 -13.79 -17.47 15.85
C ASN A 15 -13.64 -18.81 15.10
N GLU A 16 -14.73 -19.47 14.77
CA GLU A 16 -14.75 -20.69 13.96
C GLU A 16 -14.23 -20.41 12.54
N LEU A 17 -14.71 -19.35 11.90
CA LEU A 17 -14.23 -18.88 10.62
C LEU A 17 -12.71 -18.61 10.65
N GLN A 18 -12.23 -17.92 11.68
CA GLN A 18 -10.78 -17.64 11.82
C GLN A 18 -9.96 -18.92 12.03
N LYS A 19 -10.48 -19.89 12.82
CA LYS A 19 -9.81 -21.17 13.04
C LYS A 19 -9.66 -21.95 11.74
N ASN A 20 -10.75 -22.09 10.99
CA ASN A 20 -10.75 -22.78 9.70
C ASN A 20 -9.82 -22.08 8.68
N PHE A 21 -9.89 -20.75 8.61
CA PHE A 21 -9.01 -19.98 7.76
C PHE A 21 -7.52 -20.14 8.11
N ARG A 22 -7.17 -20.19 9.39
CA ARG A 22 -5.78 -20.47 9.81
C ARG A 22 -5.32 -21.86 9.37
N ALA A 23 -6.17 -22.88 9.50
CA ALA A 23 -5.86 -24.23 9.02
C ALA A 23 -5.60 -24.25 7.51
N ASP A 24 -6.40 -23.51 6.73
CA ASP A 24 -6.20 -23.37 5.29
C ASP A 24 -4.89 -22.63 4.97
N ILE A 25 -4.55 -21.58 5.71
CA ILE A 25 -3.28 -20.86 5.52
C ILE A 25 -2.08 -21.76 5.83
N VAL A 26 -2.13 -22.55 6.89
CA VAL A 26 -1.06 -23.53 7.20
C VAL A 26 -0.88 -24.51 6.05
N LYS A 27 -1.97 -24.92 5.38
CA LYS A 27 -1.93 -25.91 4.28
C LYS A 27 -1.56 -25.30 2.93
N TYR A 28 -2.02 -24.09 2.65
CA TYR A 28 -1.98 -23.48 1.31
C TYR A 28 -1.34 -22.09 1.26
N GLY A 29 -0.83 -21.57 2.37
CA GLY A 29 -0.34 -20.20 2.48
C GLY A 29 0.79 -19.86 1.53
N ASP A 30 1.74 -20.77 1.35
CA ASP A 30 2.84 -20.60 0.39
C ASP A 30 2.33 -20.48 -1.05
N LYS A 31 1.37 -21.35 -1.42
CA LYS A 31 0.75 -21.30 -2.75
C LYS A 31 -0.02 -20.01 -2.96
N LEU A 32 -0.74 -19.55 -1.92
CA LEU A 32 -1.47 -18.30 -1.97
C LEU A 32 -0.52 -17.12 -2.16
N LEU A 33 0.59 -17.06 -1.42
CA LEU A 33 1.57 -15.99 -1.54
C LEU A 33 2.22 -15.99 -2.92
N ARG A 34 2.65 -17.12 -3.43
CA ARG A 34 3.20 -17.25 -4.81
C ARG A 34 2.22 -16.75 -5.86
N ASN A 35 0.95 -17.16 -5.79
CA ASN A 35 -0.07 -16.69 -6.73
C ASN A 35 -0.24 -15.17 -6.66
N LYS A 36 -0.15 -14.57 -5.46
CA LYS A 36 -0.25 -13.11 -5.29
C LYS A 36 0.99 -12.37 -5.81
N LEU A 37 2.16 -12.96 -5.72
CA LEU A 37 3.38 -12.44 -6.33
C LEU A 37 3.32 -12.51 -7.86
N ASP A 38 2.81 -13.60 -8.41
CA ASP A 38 2.60 -13.75 -9.86
C ASP A 38 1.58 -12.73 -10.39
N GLU A 39 0.47 -12.53 -9.66
CA GLU A 39 -0.52 -11.50 -9.97
C GLU A 39 0.11 -10.10 -9.97
N ARG A 40 0.96 -9.80 -8.96
CA ARG A 40 1.72 -8.55 -8.90
C ARG A 40 2.64 -8.38 -10.11
N ASN A 41 3.41 -9.40 -10.44
CA ASN A 41 4.37 -9.34 -11.54
C ASN A 41 3.65 -9.09 -12.88
N LYS A 42 2.55 -9.78 -13.15
CA LYS A 42 1.70 -9.54 -14.33
C LYS A 42 1.19 -8.09 -14.37
N ARG A 43 0.66 -7.59 -13.25
CA ARG A 43 0.18 -6.22 -13.14
C ARG A 43 1.28 -5.20 -13.42
N VAL A 44 2.48 -5.37 -12.88
CA VAL A 44 3.61 -4.45 -13.11
C VAL A 44 3.98 -4.41 -14.58
N ILE A 45 3.94 -5.55 -15.28
CA ILE A 45 4.18 -5.61 -16.73
C ILE A 45 3.08 -4.88 -17.51
N GLU A 46 1.80 -5.11 -17.17
CA GLU A 46 0.64 -4.51 -17.84
C GLU A 46 0.55 -2.99 -17.64
N VAL A 47 0.73 -2.53 -16.41
CA VAL A 47 0.67 -1.10 -16.06
C VAL A 47 1.92 -0.36 -16.55
N GLY A 48 3.05 -1.08 -16.71
CA GLY A 48 4.36 -0.54 -17.03
C GLY A 48 5.03 0.14 -15.83
N TYR A 49 6.30 0.49 -16.01
CA TYR A 49 7.08 1.12 -14.94
C TYR A 49 6.65 2.58 -14.76
N ASP A 50 6.00 2.88 -13.65
CA ASP A 50 5.51 4.23 -13.32
C ASP A 50 6.61 5.25 -12.99
N TYR A 51 7.86 4.80 -12.81
CA TYR A 51 8.99 5.70 -12.54
C TYR A 51 9.19 6.80 -13.58
N PHE A 52 8.61 6.61 -14.77
CA PHE A 52 8.67 7.57 -15.88
C PHE A 52 7.32 8.23 -16.18
N LYS A 53 6.26 7.86 -15.43
CA LYS A 53 4.94 8.44 -15.66
C LYS A 53 4.74 9.67 -14.80
N ASN A 54 4.48 10.79 -15.46
CA ASN A 54 4.15 12.05 -14.78
C ASN A 54 2.77 12.03 -14.09
N GLU A 55 1.92 11.07 -14.46
CA GLU A 55 0.57 10.86 -13.92
C GLU A 55 0.43 9.43 -13.41
N PRO A 56 0.97 9.12 -12.22
CA PRO A 56 1.01 7.76 -11.71
C PRO A 56 -0.35 7.28 -11.18
N ASN A 57 -0.50 5.95 -11.06
CA ASN A 57 -1.64 5.33 -10.42
C ASN A 57 -1.32 4.97 -8.96
N LEU A 58 -2.02 5.61 -8.01
CA LEU A 58 -1.78 5.47 -6.57
C LEU A 58 -2.05 4.07 -6.02
N LYS A 59 -2.77 3.24 -6.77
CA LYS A 59 -3.18 1.91 -6.35
C LYS A 59 -2.44 0.79 -7.08
N GLU A 60 -2.33 0.90 -8.41
CA GLU A 60 -1.90 -0.21 -9.27
C GLU A 60 -0.40 -0.18 -9.62
N SER A 61 0.24 0.99 -9.51
CA SER A 61 1.66 1.15 -9.82
C SER A 61 2.56 0.30 -8.93
N GLU A 62 3.72 -0.06 -9.43
CA GLU A 62 4.74 -0.75 -8.64
C GLU A 62 5.11 0.07 -7.39
N GLY A 63 5.14 -0.58 -6.23
CA GLY A 63 5.39 0.07 -4.94
C GLY A 63 4.21 0.86 -4.36
N SER A 64 3.04 0.86 -5.03
CA SER A 64 1.85 1.57 -4.56
C SER A 64 1.00 0.76 -3.58
N LEU A 65 -0.25 1.17 -3.33
CA LEU A 65 -1.10 0.61 -2.26
C LEU A 65 -1.33 -0.91 -2.38
N ARG A 66 -1.38 -1.48 -3.58
CA ARG A 66 -1.51 -2.94 -3.75
C ARG A 66 -0.26 -3.69 -3.28
N ASP A 67 0.92 -3.13 -3.49
CA ASP A 67 2.16 -3.75 -3.02
C ASP A 67 2.28 -3.65 -1.50
N ILE A 68 1.83 -2.55 -0.88
CA ILE A 68 1.73 -2.44 0.58
C ILE A 68 0.79 -3.51 1.15
N ASN A 69 -0.37 -3.73 0.53
CA ASN A 69 -1.28 -4.79 0.96
C ASN A 69 -0.65 -6.18 0.83
N LEU A 70 0.10 -6.42 -0.25
CA LEU A 70 0.83 -7.68 -0.44
C LEU A 70 1.85 -7.92 0.68
N ILE A 71 2.60 -6.88 1.08
CA ILE A 71 3.55 -6.96 2.21
C ILE A 71 2.81 -7.34 3.51
N PHE A 72 1.69 -6.68 3.83
CA PHE A 72 0.91 -7.02 5.02
C PHE A 72 0.36 -8.45 4.98
N TRP A 73 -0.11 -8.90 3.83
CA TRP A 73 -0.58 -10.28 3.67
C TRP A 73 0.56 -11.29 3.80
N GLY A 74 1.71 -11.00 3.20
CA GLY A 74 2.91 -11.83 3.34
C GLY A 74 3.34 -11.97 4.80
N ILE A 75 3.41 -10.86 5.55
CA ILE A 75 3.73 -10.86 6.99
C ILE A 75 2.71 -11.70 7.78
N ASN A 76 1.41 -11.54 7.51
CA ASN A 76 0.37 -12.27 8.23
C ASN A 76 0.41 -13.77 7.92
N ILE A 77 0.61 -14.16 6.65
CA ILE A 77 0.78 -15.56 6.25
C ILE A 77 2.01 -16.15 6.94
N PHE A 78 3.15 -15.46 6.86
CA PHE A 78 4.39 -15.93 7.50
C PHE A 78 4.22 -16.14 9.00
N LYS A 79 3.58 -15.22 9.70
CA LYS A 79 3.26 -15.37 11.14
C LYS A 79 2.37 -16.55 11.43
N MET A 80 1.40 -16.85 10.56
CA MET A 80 0.50 -17.99 10.73
C MET A 80 1.21 -19.33 10.49
N LEU A 81 2.11 -19.38 9.50
CA LEU A 81 2.92 -20.56 9.17
C LEU A 81 3.93 -20.90 10.29
N ASN A 82 4.52 -19.88 10.91
CA ASN A 82 5.57 -20.03 11.92
C ASN A 82 5.04 -19.81 13.35
N ALA A 83 3.74 -19.96 13.58
CA ALA A 83 3.11 -19.69 14.89
C ALA A 83 3.66 -20.53 16.04
N ASN A 84 4.27 -21.69 15.76
CA ASN A 84 4.86 -22.58 16.75
C ASN A 84 6.35 -22.30 17.02
N ASP A 85 6.97 -21.40 16.27
CA ASP A 85 8.39 -21.11 16.36
C ASP A 85 8.61 -19.71 16.95
N PHE A 86 8.66 -19.64 18.29
CA PHE A 86 8.81 -18.38 19.05
C PHE A 86 10.06 -17.57 18.67
N LYS A 87 11.07 -18.19 18.07
CA LYS A 87 12.31 -17.53 17.67
C LYS A 87 12.23 -16.89 16.27
N THR A 88 11.36 -17.41 15.39
CA THR A 88 11.23 -16.98 14.00
C THR A 88 10.07 -16.00 13.79
N SER A 89 9.15 -15.87 14.75
CA SER A 89 7.99 -14.97 14.64
C SER A 89 8.33 -13.49 14.90
N SER A 90 9.57 -13.21 15.34
CA SER A 90 10.04 -11.86 15.53
C SER A 90 10.52 -11.26 14.21
N ASP A 91 9.60 -10.59 13.53
CA ASP A 91 9.93 -9.47 12.67
C ASP A 91 10.66 -9.76 11.34
N LEU A 92 9.89 -10.17 10.32
CA LEU A 92 10.29 -10.07 8.90
C LEU A 92 10.75 -8.65 8.52
N LEU A 93 10.28 -7.65 9.24
CA LEU A 93 10.66 -6.26 9.04
C LEU A 93 11.26 -5.69 10.33
N SER A 94 12.37 -4.99 10.21
CA SER A 94 12.96 -4.19 11.28
C SER A 94 12.01 -3.05 11.73
N ILE A 95 12.26 -2.47 12.88
CA ILE A 95 11.48 -1.31 13.39
C ILE A 95 11.52 -0.15 12.39
N LYS A 96 12.67 0.07 11.75
CA LYS A 96 12.83 1.12 10.74
C LYS A 96 11.97 0.85 9.50
N GLU A 97 11.98 -0.38 8.99
CA GLU A 97 11.18 -0.79 7.82
C GLU A 97 9.68 -0.70 8.10
N LYS A 98 9.23 -1.13 9.29
CA LYS A 98 7.84 -0.97 9.72
C LYS A 98 7.42 0.49 9.75
N LYS A 99 8.28 1.38 10.27
CA LYS A 99 8.01 2.82 10.29
C LYS A 99 7.94 3.40 8.88
N THR A 100 8.88 3.01 8.01
CA THR A 100 8.91 3.43 6.61
C THR A 100 7.65 2.98 5.86
N LEU A 101 7.28 1.70 5.97
CA LEU A 101 6.08 1.13 5.35
C LEU A 101 4.81 1.87 5.81
N ARG A 102 4.71 2.14 7.11
CA ARG A 102 3.58 2.88 7.68
C ARG A 102 3.50 4.30 7.15
N SER A 103 4.62 5.01 7.11
CA SER A 103 4.68 6.39 6.57
C SER A 103 4.31 6.42 5.08
N SER A 104 4.76 5.45 4.30
CA SER A 104 4.40 5.31 2.89
C SER A 104 2.90 5.03 2.72
N LEU A 105 2.34 4.12 3.51
CA LEU A 105 0.89 3.84 3.52
C LEU A 105 0.07 5.07 3.85
N GLU A 106 0.41 5.77 4.94
CA GLU A 106 -0.30 6.97 5.39
C GLU A 106 -0.26 8.06 4.31
N PHE A 107 0.88 8.27 3.68
CA PHE A 107 1.02 9.27 2.62
C PHE A 107 0.24 8.90 1.34
N LEU A 108 0.34 7.64 0.88
CA LEU A 108 -0.41 7.19 -0.30
C LEU A 108 -1.92 7.19 -0.09
N LEU A 109 -2.38 6.84 1.12
CA LEU A 109 -3.79 6.94 1.49
C LEU A 109 -4.24 8.40 1.54
N LEU A 110 -3.43 9.31 2.07
CA LEU A 110 -3.73 10.75 2.09
C LEU A 110 -3.92 11.27 0.67
N LEU A 111 -3.00 10.97 -0.25
CA LEU A 111 -3.13 11.34 -1.66
C LEU A 111 -4.41 10.80 -2.28
N ARG A 112 -4.69 9.51 -2.04
CA ARG A 112 -5.87 8.84 -2.59
C ARG A 112 -7.19 9.40 -2.06
N CYS A 113 -7.26 9.69 -0.76
CA CYS A 113 -8.45 10.31 -0.16
C CYS A 113 -8.73 11.69 -0.78
N HIS A 114 -7.72 12.54 -0.91
CA HIS A 114 -7.87 13.83 -1.56
C HIS A 114 -8.25 13.70 -3.04
N LEU A 115 -7.66 12.73 -3.75
CA LEU A 115 -7.98 12.47 -5.15
C LEU A 115 -9.45 12.04 -5.33
N HIS A 116 -9.95 11.12 -4.50
CA HIS A 116 -11.35 10.69 -4.53
C HIS A 116 -12.30 11.84 -4.18
N TYR A 117 -11.96 12.64 -3.18
CA TYR A 117 -12.74 13.80 -2.79
C TYR A 117 -12.87 14.83 -3.93
N LEU A 118 -11.74 15.15 -4.61
CA LEU A 118 -11.72 16.13 -5.68
C LEU A 118 -12.32 15.62 -7.00
N SER A 119 -12.22 14.32 -7.27
CA SER A 119 -12.77 13.71 -8.49
C SER A 119 -14.23 13.31 -8.38
N GLU A 120 -14.82 13.40 -7.16
CA GLU A 120 -16.19 12.97 -6.84
C GLU A 120 -16.52 11.52 -7.27
N ARG A 121 -15.51 10.73 -7.54
CA ARG A 121 -15.59 9.33 -7.97
C ARG A 121 -14.34 8.56 -7.59
N ALA A 122 -14.43 7.23 -7.68
CA ALA A 122 -13.25 6.38 -7.55
C ALA A 122 -12.28 6.65 -8.71
N ASN A 123 -11.18 7.32 -8.41
CA ASN A 123 -10.11 7.66 -9.35
C ASN A 123 -8.77 7.44 -8.66
N ASP A 124 -7.92 6.61 -9.24
CA ASP A 124 -6.61 6.29 -8.68
C ASP A 124 -5.45 6.88 -9.51
N LYS A 125 -5.76 7.57 -10.64
CA LYS A 125 -4.78 8.24 -11.48
C LYS A 125 -4.53 9.67 -11.04
N LEU A 126 -3.32 9.98 -10.60
CA LEU A 126 -2.88 11.30 -10.13
C LEU A 126 -2.50 12.20 -11.33
N SER A 127 -3.50 12.73 -12.07
CA SER A 127 -3.27 13.64 -13.19
C SER A 127 -2.74 15.00 -12.74
N PHE A 128 -2.13 15.76 -13.68
CA PHE A 128 -1.54 17.06 -13.39
C PHE A 128 -2.48 18.04 -12.68
N ASP A 129 -3.74 18.12 -13.11
CA ASP A 129 -4.74 19.01 -12.49
C ASP A 129 -4.97 18.67 -11.03
N PHE A 130 -5.05 17.38 -10.70
CA PHE A 130 -5.18 16.92 -9.32
C PHE A 130 -3.90 17.11 -8.52
N GLN A 131 -2.71 16.98 -9.11
CA GLN A 131 -1.44 17.23 -8.42
C GLN A 131 -1.39 18.64 -7.84
N ILE A 132 -1.81 19.65 -8.62
CA ILE A 132 -1.87 21.04 -8.18
C ILE A 132 -2.85 21.18 -7.00
N SER A 133 -4.06 20.69 -7.18
CA SER A 133 -5.13 20.81 -6.19
C SER A 133 -4.81 20.08 -4.89
N ILE A 134 -4.28 18.85 -4.98
CA ILE A 134 -3.90 18.04 -3.82
C ILE A 134 -2.71 18.65 -3.08
N SER A 135 -1.68 19.15 -3.80
CA SER A 135 -0.55 19.81 -3.15
C SER A 135 -0.98 21.02 -2.33
N ARG A 136 -1.96 21.79 -2.80
CA ARG A 136 -2.54 22.91 -2.06
C ARG A 136 -3.22 22.45 -0.75
N LEU A 137 -3.96 21.37 -0.80
CA LEU A 137 -4.64 20.82 0.40
C LEU A 137 -3.63 20.28 1.42
N ILE A 138 -2.66 19.48 0.99
CA ILE A 138 -1.66 18.86 1.86
C ILE A 138 -0.80 19.91 2.56
N TYR A 139 -0.32 20.92 1.81
CA TYR A 139 0.60 21.93 2.35
C TYR A 139 -0.12 23.21 2.82
N LYS A 140 -1.47 23.21 2.85
CA LYS A 140 -2.30 24.34 3.28
C LYS A 140 -1.93 25.67 2.59
N ILE A 141 -1.74 25.61 1.27
CA ILE A 141 -1.25 26.73 0.48
C ILE A 141 -2.37 27.75 0.24
N PRO A 142 -2.12 29.05 0.45
CA PRO A 142 -3.09 30.10 0.15
C PRO A 142 -3.51 30.12 -1.33
N LYS A 143 -4.76 30.56 -1.61
CA LYS A 143 -5.25 30.67 -2.99
C LYS A 143 -4.40 31.60 -3.87
N LYS A 144 -3.87 32.68 -3.27
CA LYS A 144 -2.98 33.64 -3.97
C LYS A 144 -1.52 33.25 -3.72
N ILE A 145 -0.90 32.60 -4.68
CA ILE A 145 0.51 32.20 -4.65
C ILE A 145 1.12 32.35 -6.04
N THR A 146 2.40 32.63 -6.15
CA THR A 146 3.11 32.67 -7.43
C THR A 146 3.21 31.28 -8.05
N VAL A 147 3.21 31.19 -9.39
CA VAL A 147 3.35 29.92 -10.11
C VAL A 147 4.62 29.16 -9.66
N LYS A 148 5.72 29.88 -9.46
CA LYS A 148 7.00 29.29 -8.98
C LYS A 148 6.83 28.57 -7.65
N ASN A 149 6.18 29.20 -6.68
CA ASN A 149 5.95 28.58 -5.38
C ASN A 149 4.95 27.43 -5.47
N GLN A 150 3.94 27.50 -6.34
CA GLN A 150 3.01 26.40 -6.57
C GLN A 150 3.73 25.18 -7.10
N ASN A 151 4.60 25.34 -8.13
CA ASN A 151 5.38 24.24 -8.70
C ASN A 151 6.29 23.60 -7.67
N PHE A 152 6.95 24.39 -6.80
CA PHE A 152 7.76 23.86 -5.71
C PHE A 152 6.99 22.86 -4.80
N TYR A 153 5.75 23.15 -4.45
CA TYR A 153 4.96 22.24 -3.62
C TYR A 153 4.48 21.01 -4.36
N VAL A 154 4.15 21.14 -5.65
CA VAL A 154 3.84 19.98 -6.50
C VAL A 154 5.06 19.06 -6.60
N GLU A 155 6.23 19.60 -6.92
CA GLU A 155 7.48 18.84 -6.99
C GLU A 155 7.81 18.15 -5.65
N LYS A 156 7.63 18.85 -4.52
CA LYS A 156 7.82 18.28 -3.19
C LYS A 156 6.88 17.11 -2.94
N MET A 157 5.61 17.23 -3.31
CA MET A 157 4.63 16.16 -3.17
C MET A 157 4.98 14.95 -4.03
N ILE A 158 5.34 15.18 -5.29
CA ILE A 158 5.72 14.12 -6.24
C ILE A 158 7.02 13.44 -5.82
N LYS A 159 8.00 14.19 -5.31
CA LYS A 159 9.22 13.61 -4.73
C LYS A 159 8.93 12.68 -3.55
N ASN A 160 8.02 13.08 -2.66
CA ASN A 160 7.59 12.23 -1.55
C ASN A 160 6.86 10.98 -2.06
N TYR A 161 6.03 11.11 -3.11
CA TYR A 161 5.39 9.97 -3.76
C TYR A 161 6.44 8.97 -4.28
N PHE A 162 7.40 9.42 -5.08
CA PHE A 162 8.44 8.54 -5.63
C PHE A 162 9.33 7.92 -4.54
N SER A 163 9.60 8.64 -3.45
CA SER A 163 10.30 8.05 -2.31
C SER A 163 9.49 6.93 -1.67
N SER A 164 8.18 7.16 -1.45
CA SER A 164 7.29 6.17 -0.82
C SER A 164 7.16 4.89 -1.66
N ILE A 165 6.97 5.01 -2.97
CA ILE A 165 6.85 3.83 -3.84
C ILE A 165 8.16 3.05 -3.96
N ARG A 166 9.30 3.75 -4.02
CA ARG A 166 10.64 3.10 -4.02
C ARG A 166 10.86 2.32 -2.73
N ASP A 167 10.56 2.93 -1.60
CA ASP A 167 10.74 2.30 -0.30
C ASP A 167 9.82 1.07 -0.15
N THR A 168 8.57 1.16 -0.62
CA THR A 168 7.64 0.02 -0.65
C THR A 168 8.12 -1.08 -1.60
N LYS A 169 8.60 -0.72 -2.80
CA LYS A 169 9.14 -1.69 -3.76
C LYS A 169 10.27 -2.50 -3.14
N ASN A 170 11.26 -1.82 -2.53
CA ASN A 170 12.39 -2.48 -1.88
C ASN A 170 11.93 -3.45 -0.77
N LEU A 171 10.89 -3.08 -0.01
CA LEU A 171 10.31 -3.97 1.01
C LEU A 171 9.55 -5.15 0.41
N THR A 172 8.98 -5.00 -0.79
CA THR A 172 8.27 -6.10 -1.46
C THR A 172 9.25 -7.19 -1.90
N GLU A 173 10.50 -6.85 -2.20
CA GLU A 173 11.56 -7.79 -2.60
C GLU A 173 11.93 -8.80 -1.49
N ILE A 174 11.55 -8.54 -0.22
CA ILE A 174 11.71 -9.52 0.88
C ILE A 174 10.87 -10.78 0.64
N PHE A 175 9.81 -10.70 -0.16
CA PHE A 175 8.88 -11.80 -0.44
C PHE A 175 9.09 -12.44 -1.82
N THR A 176 10.01 -11.93 -2.63
CA THR A 176 10.31 -12.47 -3.96
C THR A 176 11.52 -13.37 -3.95
#